data_8e4fbf2c0027163600ea93cdb8160f20
#
_entry.id   8e4fbf2c0027163600ea93cdb8160f20
#
_cell.length_a   1.000
_cell.length_b   1.000
_cell.length_c   1.000
_cell.angle_alpha   90.00
_cell.angle_beta   90.00
_cell.angle_gamma   90.00
#
_symmetry.space_group_name_H-M   'P 1'
#
loop_
_entity.id
_entity.type
_entity.pdbx_description
1 polymer ?
#
loop_
_entity_poly.entity_id
_entity_poly.type
_entity_poly.pdbx_seq_one_letter_code
_entity_poly.pdbx_strand_id
1 'polypeptide(L)'
;MHVFTTRVPVGVVAAIIPWNSQMFLTAVKLAPALAMGNTIIIKASEIAPTPLLEFAKIINKVGIPKGVVNVITGFADTCSKLLTSHPKINKIAFTGGVHTAKHIVRNSAENLSQISLELGGKSPVVVFK
;
A
#
# COMPACT_ATOMS: atom_id res chain seq x y z
N MET A 1 15.68 20.05 -31.02
CA MET A 1 15.74 19.00 -30.00
C MET A 1 14.34 18.82 -29.47
N HIS A 2 13.80 17.60 -29.53
CA HIS A 2 12.49 17.26 -28.93
C HIS A 2 12.74 16.49 -27.63
N VAL A 3 12.14 16.95 -26.52
CA VAL A 3 12.21 16.29 -25.21
C VAL A 3 10.79 15.95 -24.77
N PHE A 4 10.56 14.71 -24.38
CA PHE A 4 9.28 14.27 -23.83
C PHE A 4 9.51 13.34 -22.64
N THR A 5 8.51 13.27 -21.76
CA THR A 5 8.50 12.35 -20.62
C THR A 5 7.39 11.32 -20.80
N THR A 6 7.70 10.07 -20.47
CA THR A 6 6.73 8.98 -20.48
C THR A 6 6.63 8.39 -19.08
N ARG A 7 5.40 8.11 -18.64
CA ARG A 7 5.14 7.40 -17.37
C ARG A 7 5.04 5.91 -17.68
N VAL A 8 5.74 5.11 -16.88
CA VAL A 8 5.75 3.65 -16.99
C VAL A 8 5.38 3.01 -15.65
N PRO A 9 4.86 1.76 -15.64
CA PRO A 9 4.63 1.02 -14.40
C PRO A 9 5.91 0.89 -13.58
N VAL A 10 5.80 1.01 -12.25
CA VAL A 10 6.92 0.73 -11.35
C VAL A 10 7.11 -0.77 -11.10
N GLY A 11 6.05 -1.57 -11.31
CA GLY A 11 6.06 -3.01 -11.11
C GLY A 11 5.12 -3.49 -10.01
N VAL A 12 5.63 -4.15 -8.98
CA VAL A 12 4.83 -4.67 -7.87
C VAL A 12 4.77 -3.65 -6.73
N VAL A 13 3.55 -3.27 -6.35
CA VAL A 13 3.27 -2.33 -5.26
C VAL A 13 2.79 -3.09 -4.03
N ALA A 14 3.40 -2.86 -2.88
CA ALA A 14 2.89 -3.29 -1.57
C ALA A 14 2.13 -2.13 -0.91
N ALA A 15 0.83 -2.27 -0.70
CA ALA A 15 -0.01 -1.32 0.01
C ALA A 15 -0.32 -1.85 1.41
N ILE A 16 0.16 -1.16 2.45
CA ILE A 16 -0.07 -1.55 3.84
C ILE A 16 -1.13 -0.62 4.42
N ILE A 17 -2.28 -1.19 4.77
CA ILE A 17 -3.50 -0.48 5.15
C ILE A 17 -3.74 -0.67 6.65
N PRO A 18 -3.99 0.43 7.42
CA PRO A 18 -4.33 0.34 8.84
C PRO A 18 -5.77 -0.17 9.04
N TRP A 19 -6.14 -0.39 10.29
CA TRP A 19 -7.46 -0.91 10.67
C TRP A 19 -8.63 0.07 10.43
N ASN A 20 -8.36 1.37 10.40
CA ASN A 20 -9.36 2.42 10.19
C ASN A 20 -9.42 2.86 8.71
N SER A 21 -10.59 3.33 8.26
CA SER A 21 -10.80 3.86 6.90
C SER A 21 -10.30 2.96 5.76
N GLN A 22 -10.36 1.64 5.95
CA GLN A 22 -9.72 0.64 5.09
C GLN A 22 -10.12 0.77 3.63
N MET A 23 -11.42 0.91 3.34
CA MET A 23 -11.90 0.99 1.96
C MET A 23 -11.40 2.25 1.25
N PHE A 24 -11.44 3.40 1.93
CA PHE A 24 -10.92 4.65 1.38
C PHE A 24 -9.42 4.58 1.13
N LEU A 25 -8.64 4.14 2.13
CA LEU A 25 -7.19 4.03 2.01
C LEU A 25 -6.75 2.99 0.98
N THR A 26 -7.54 1.94 0.80
CA THR A 26 -7.34 0.99 -0.28
C THR A 26 -7.60 1.64 -1.63
N ALA A 27 -8.72 2.35 -1.80
CA ALA A 27 -9.09 2.97 -3.06
C ALA A 27 -8.02 3.97 -3.53
N VAL A 28 -7.51 4.84 -2.64
CA VAL A 28 -6.49 5.84 -3.00
C VAL A 28 -5.12 5.24 -3.34
N LYS A 29 -4.85 3.99 -2.96
CA LYS A 29 -3.61 3.28 -3.34
C LYS A 29 -3.82 2.34 -4.53
N LEU A 30 -4.93 1.64 -4.57
CA LEU A 30 -5.27 0.66 -5.60
C LEU A 30 -5.53 1.34 -6.96
N ALA A 31 -6.38 2.37 -6.98
CA ALA A 31 -6.79 3.00 -8.23
C ALA A 31 -5.59 3.54 -9.04
N PRO A 32 -4.66 4.35 -8.48
CA PRO A 32 -3.51 4.80 -9.24
C PRO A 32 -2.53 3.67 -9.59
N ALA A 33 -2.42 2.63 -8.75
CA ALA A 33 -1.58 1.48 -9.08
C ALA A 33 -2.07 0.77 -10.34
N LEU A 34 -3.37 0.47 -10.39
CA LEU A 34 -3.98 -0.19 -11.55
C LEU A 34 -4.00 0.70 -12.79
N ALA A 35 -4.34 1.98 -12.64
CA ALA A 35 -4.38 2.94 -13.76
C ALA A 35 -3.02 3.07 -14.46
N MET A 36 -1.93 2.86 -13.72
CA MET A 36 -0.56 2.90 -14.24
C MET A 36 0.00 1.52 -14.61
N GLY A 37 -0.85 0.48 -14.69
CA GLY A 37 -0.44 -0.86 -15.12
C GLY A 37 0.38 -1.66 -14.12
N ASN A 38 0.36 -1.30 -12.83
CA ASN A 38 1.06 -2.03 -11.79
C ASN A 38 0.23 -3.20 -11.26
N THR A 39 0.90 -4.19 -10.67
CA THR A 39 0.28 -5.17 -9.78
C THR A 39 0.39 -4.73 -8.33
N ILE A 40 -0.55 -5.15 -7.50
CA ILE A 40 -0.60 -4.68 -6.11
C ILE A 40 -0.88 -5.83 -5.12
N ILE A 41 -0.18 -5.80 -4.01
CA ILE A 41 -0.44 -6.63 -2.84
C ILE A 41 -0.94 -5.71 -1.72
N ILE A 42 -2.17 -5.90 -1.30
CA ILE A 42 -2.80 -5.15 -0.21
C ILE A 42 -2.67 -5.96 1.07
N LYS A 43 -1.88 -5.47 2.01
CA LYS A 43 -1.79 -6.05 3.35
C LYS A 43 -2.85 -5.39 4.24
N ALA A 44 -3.93 -6.11 4.52
CA ALA A 44 -4.95 -5.71 5.48
C ALA A 44 -4.41 -5.75 6.91
N SER A 45 -4.95 -4.89 7.78
CA SER A 45 -4.64 -4.96 9.21
C SER A 45 -5.15 -6.28 9.81
N GLU A 46 -4.34 -6.89 10.65
CA GLU A 46 -4.70 -8.10 11.40
C GLU A 46 -5.84 -7.88 12.41
N ILE A 47 -6.03 -6.62 12.85
CA ILE A 47 -7.08 -6.25 13.80
C ILE A 47 -8.47 -6.29 13.15
N ALA A 48 -8.58 -5.90 11.87
CA ALA A 48 -9.85 -5.83 11.16
C ALA A 48 -9.68 -6.19 9.68
N PRO A 49 -9.35 -7.42 9.30
CA PRO A 49 -9.06 -7.78 7.91
C PRO A 49 -10.31 -7.97 7.05
N THR A 50 -11.47 -8.25 7.66
CA THR A 50 -12.70 -8.68 6.98
C THR A 50 -13.15 -7.78 5.83
N PRO A 51 -13.20 -6.44 5.95
CA PRO A 51 -13.64 -5.60 4.84
C PRO A 51 -12.80 -5.77 3.58
N LEU A 52 -11.48 -5.92 3.72
CA LEU A 52 -10.58 -6.09 2.57
C LEU A 52 -10.59 -7.51 2.01
N LEU A 53 -10.86 -8.52 2.84
CA LEU A 53 -11.07 -9.89 2.37
C LEU A 53 -12.38 -10.02 1.58
N GLU A 54 -13.45 -9.36 2.01
CA GLU A 54 -14.70 -9.27 1.22
C GLU A 54 -14.49 -8.49 -0.08
N PHE A 55 -13.73 -7.39 -0.03
CA PHE A 55 -13.35 -6.63 -1.21
C PHE A 55 -12.58 -7.50 -2.23
N ALA A 56 -11.70 -8.39 -1.78
CA ALA A 56 -11.00 -9.33 -2.66
C ALA A 56 -11.96 -10.24 -3.43
N LYS A 57 -13.08 -10.66 -2.81
CA LYS A 57 -14.11 -11.43 -3.52
C LYS A 57 -14.78 -10.61 -4.63
N ILE A 58 -14.99 -9.31 -4.39
CA ILE A 58 -15.54 -8.39 -5.40
C ILE A 58 -14.55 -8.23 -6.56
N ILE A 59 -13.26 -8.04 -6.28
CA ILE A 59 -12.19 -7.97 -7.28
C ILE A 59 -12.21 -9.19 -8.20
N ASN A 60 -12.32 -10.38 -7.64
CA ASN A 60 -12.43 -11.62 -8.44
C ASN A 60 -13.71 -11.66 -9.28
N LYS A 61 -14.83 -11.19 -8.72
CA LYS A 61 -16.14 -11.22 -9.38
C LYS A 61 -16.24 -10.26 -10.57
N VAL A 62 -15.56 -9.11 -10.51
CA VAL A 62 -15.55 -8.12 -11.62
C VAL A 62 -14.53 -8.45 -12.71
N GLY A 63 -13.80 -9.56 -12.61
CA GLY A 63 -12.95 -10.07 -13.67
C GLY A 63 -11.58 -9.41 -13.79
N ILE A 64 -11.06 -8.79 -12.74
CA ILE A 64 -9.65 -8.38 -12.70
C ILE A 64 -8.77 -9.62 -12.84
N PRO A 65 -7.78 -9.64 -13.76
CA PRO A 65 -6.95 -10.81 -13.97
C PRO A 65 -6.29 -11.31 -12.68
N LYS A 66 -6.22 -12.62 -12.51
CA LYS A 66 -5.60 -13.25 -11.34
C LYS A 66 -4.17 -12.77 -11.15
N GLY A 67 -3.81 -12.46 -9.90
CA GLY A 67 -2.47 -11.98 -9.55
C GLY A 67 -2.25 -10.47 -9.70
N VAL A 68 -3.15 -9.74 -10.37
CA VAL A 68 -3.04 -8.28 -10.49
C VAL A 68 -3.32 -7.59 -9.15
N VAL A 69 -4.35 -8.03 -8.43
CA VAL A 69 -4.68 -7.55 -7.08
C VAL A 69 -4.71 -8.73 -6.13
N ASN A 70 -3.90 -8.68 -5.09
CA ASN A 70 -3.82 -9.69 -4.06
C ASN A 70 -4.07 -9.05 -2.69
N VAL A 71 -4.89 -9.68 -1.87
CA VAL A 71 -5.15 -9.23 -0.50
C VAL A 71 -4.61 -10.27 0.45
N ILE A 72 -3.76 -9.84 1.37
CA ILE A 72 -3.18 -10.68 2.42
C ILE A 72 -3.43 -10.06 3.79
N THR A 73 -3.37 -10.88 4.82
CA THR A 73 -3.38 -10.44 6.22
C THR A 73 -2.31 -11.20 7.00
N GLY A 74 -1.87 -10.64 8.10
CA GLY A 74 -0.84 -11.24 8.96
C GLY A 74 -0.20 -10.21 9.88
N PHE A 75 0.55 -10.69 10.86
CA PHE A 75 1.22 -9.83 11.83
C PHE A 75 2.40 -9.09 11.22
N ALA A 76 2.74 -7.96 11.86
CA ALA A 76 3.81 -7.07 11.38
C ALA A 76 5.17 -7.79 11.30
N ASP A 77 5.52 -8.56 12.33
CA ASP A 77 6.84 -9.20 12.47
C ASP A 77 7.07 -10.33 11.45
N THR A 78 6.02 -10.96 10.98
CA THR A 78 6.10 -12.06 10.01
C THR A 78 5.74 -11.61 8.61
N CYS A 79 4.50 -11.16 8.41
CA CYS A 79 3.99 -10.83 7.09
C CYS A 79 4.55 -9.50 6.56
N SER A 80 4.44 -8.39 7.35
CA SER A 80 4.83 -7.08 6.85
C SER A 80 6.35 -6.94 6.69
N LYS A 81 7.13 -7.56 7.57
CA LYS A 81 8.58 -7.55 7.46
C LYS A 81 9.03 -8.22 6.16
N LEU A 82 8.55 -9.43 5.89
CA LEU A 82 8.87 -10.15 4.65
C LEU A 82 8.41 -9.39 3.40
N LEU A 83 7.20 -8.81 3.44
CA LEU A 83 6.67 -8.03 2.33
C LEU A 83 7.53 -6.80 2.03
N THR A 84 7.96 -6.07 3.05
CA THR A 84 8.69 -4.80 2.89
C THR A 84 10.17 -4.96 2.54
N SER A 85 10.75 -6.13 2.76
CA SER A 85 12.12 -6.48 2.35
C SER A 85 12.20 -7.37 1.10
N HIS A 86 11.06 -7.76 0.53
CA HIS A 86 11.04 -8.73 -0.56
C HIS A 86 11.64 -8.14 -1.86
N PRO A 87 12.55 -8.84 -2.54
CA PRO A 87 13.29 -8.29 -3.68
C PRO A 87 12.43 -7.97 -4.91
N LYS A 88 11.20 -8.52 -4.99
CA LYS A 88 10.25 -8.23 -6.08
C LYS A 88 9.29 -7.07 -5.77
N ILE A 89 9.38 -6.44 -4.61
CA ILE A 89 8.59 -5.24 -4.30
C ILE A 89 9.34 -4.01 -4.79
N ASN A 90 8.71 -3.27 -5.69
CA ASN A 90 9.28 -2.06 -6.28
C ASN A 90 8.83 -0.79 -5.56
N LYS A 91 7.62 -0.81 -4.97
CA LYS A 91 7.07 0.32 -4.23
C LYS A 91 6.29 -0.12 -3.01
N ILE A 92 6.48 0.61 -1.91
CA ILE A 92 5.69 0.45 -0.68
C ILE A 92 4.87 1.72 -0.46
N ALA A 93 3.55 1.56 -0.32
CA ALA A 93 2.62 2.63 0.04
C ALA A 93 2.03 2.31 1.42
N PHE A 94 2.46 3.03 2.44
CA PHE A 94 2.08 2.79 3.82
C PHE A 94 1.25 3.94 4.37
N THR A 95 0.21 3.62 5.14
CA THR A 95 -0.51 4.56 6.00
C THR A 95 -0.54 3.99 7.42
N GLY A 96 -0.11 4.77 8.41
CA GLY A 96 -0.09 4.31 9.80
C GLY A 96 0.84 5.10 10.73
N GLY A 97 1.27 4.47 11.80
CA GLY A 97 2.11 5.10 12.82
C GLY A 97 3.58 5.27 12.42
N VAL A 98 4.20 6.33 12.94
CA VAL A 98 5.62 6.66 12.70
C VAL A 98 6.55 5.52 13.10
N HIS A 99 6.25 4.81 14.20
CA HIS A 99 7.07 3.68 14.65
C HIS A 99 7.16 2.58 13.58
N THR A 100 6.02 2.16 13.03
CA THR A 100 5.97 1.17 11.95
C THR A 100 6.65 1.69 10.68
N ALA A 101 6.47 2.96 10.35
CA ALA A 101 7.13 3.58 9.19
C ALA A 101 8.66 3.46 9.26
N LYS A 102 9.26 3.67 10.45
CA LYS A 102 10.71 3.50 10.65
C LYS A 102 11.19 2.07 10.37
N HIS A 103 10.39 1.06 10.73
CA HIS A 103 10.70 -0.33 10.40
C HIS A 103 10.60 -0.59 8.90
N ILE A 104 9.57 -0.04 8.24
CA ILE A 104 9.41 -0.16 6.78
C ILE A 104 10.61 0.44 6.05
N VAL A 105 11.05 1.65 6.43
CA VAL A 105 12.22 2.30 5.85
C VAL A 105 13.48 1.45 6.01
N ARG A 106 13.70 0.87 7.20
CA ARG A 106 14.85 -0.02 7.44
C ARG A 106 14.79 -1.28 6.57
N ASN A 107 13.62 -1.92 6.49
CA ASN A 107 13.44 -3.15 5.71
C ASN A 107 13.62 -2.90 4.20
N SER A 108 13.16 -1.74 3.70
CA SER A 108 13.26 -1.39 2.28
C SER A 108 14.68 -1.08 1.82
N ALA A 109 15.64 -0.95 2.72
CA ALA A 109 17.04 -0.87 2.37
C ALA A 109 17.55 -2.16 1.68
N GLU A 110 16.95 -3.31 1.97
CA GLU A 110 17.30 -4.60 1.38
C GLU A 110 16.94 -4.71 -0.11
N ASN A 111 15.89 -4.01 -0.55
CA ASN A 111 15.38 -4.09 -1.92
C ASN A 111 15.35 -2.75 -2.67
N LEU A 112 15.73 -1.66 -2.01
CA LEU A 112 15.72 -0.29 -2.54
C LEU A 112 14.37 0.14 -3.12
N SER A 113 13.26 -0.38 -2.57
CA SER A 113 11.93 -0.05 -3.03
C SER A 113 11.59 1.43 -2.78
N GLN A 114 10.84 2.04 -3.69
CA GLN A 114 10.30 3.37 -3.49
C GLN A 114 9.29 3.36 -2.34
N ILE A 115 9.32 4.38 -1.47
CA ILE A 115 8.42 4.44 -0.31
C ILE A 115 7.55 5.70 -0.39
N SER A 116 6.25 5.53 -0.14
CA SER A 116 5.31 6.61 0.15
C SER A 116 4.72 6.38 1.54
N LEU A 117 4.85 7.37 2.42
CA LEU A 117 4.41 7.28 3.82
C LEU A 117 3.35 8.33 4.09
N GLU A 118 2.18 7.89 4.54
CA GLU A 118 1.12 8.73 5.09
C GLU A 118 1.04 8.47 6.58
N LEU A 119 1.45 9.44 7.37
CA LEU A 119 1.66 9.28 8.80
C LEU A 119 0.74 10.19 9.60
N GLY A 120 0.76 10.06 10.92
CA GLY A 120 0.02 10.90 11.83
C GLY A 120 0.46 12.37 11.77
N GLY A 121 -0.47 13.26 12.08
CA GLY A 121 -0.25 14.71 12.16
C GLY A 121 -0.89 15.31 13.41
N LYS A 122 -0.83 16.62 13.55
CA LYS A 122 -1.43 17.38 14.66
C LYS A 122 -2.57 18.27 14.22
N SER A 123 -2.71 18.57 12.93
CA SER A 123 -3.83 19.33 12.31
C SER A 123 -4.37 20.43 13.23
N PRO A 124 -3.57 21.44 13.63
CA PRO A 124 -3.98 22.44 14.61
C PRO A 124 -5.14 23.28 14.05
N VAL A 125 -6.14 23.55 14.89
CA VAL A 125 -7.27 24.43 14.58
C VAL A 125 -7.20 25.63 15.49
N VAL A 126 -7.19 26.84 14.89
CA VAL A 126 -7.23 28.10 15.63
C VAL A 126 -8.56 28.78 15.36
N VAL A 127 -9.31 29.02 16.44
CA VAL A 127 -10.62 29.71 16.38
C VAL A 127 -10.46 31.10 16.97
N PHE A 128 -10.77 32.11 16.18
CA PHE A 128 -10.81 33.52 16.61
C PHE A 128 -12.22 33.85 17.10
N LYS A 129 -12.31 34.81 18.08
CA LYS A 129 -13.60 35.38 18.51
C LYS A 129 -14.19 36.27 17.42
#